data_4412d39c58c78ce8588d22fc993b2613
#
_entry.id   4412d39c58c78ce8588d22fc993b2613
#
_cell.length_a   1.000
_cell.length_b   1.000
_cell.length_c   1.000
_cell.angle_alpha   90.00
_cell.angle_beta   90.00
_cell.angle_gamma   90.00
#
_symmetry.space_group_name_H-M   'P 1'
#
loop_
_entity.id
_entity.type
_entity.pdbx_description
1 polymer ?
#
loop_
_entity_poly.entity_id
_entity_poly.type
_entity_poly.pdbx_seq_one_letter_code
_entity_poly.pdbx_strand_id
1 'polypeptide(L)'
;MASSQLRDRSVSPVSLALLIGGGLLLASVVITVIARSPLFPYAEMVSPVLFSAALFVFAFGVRGEGSVTARRPVGTTALALLALWLLLGSVLYGVIGDDFSNARTLLTSFAYADSFVQFALALVAVMQIVRLGAVPAPWNWVPAGIVAAVTVTWLLLQVLGGGSATIYGPNLVTWLLMGMDGLARIGGTVLLGVIAIVLADRVNRRVTADVPLVPETQI
;
A
#
# COMPACT_ATOMS: atom_id res chain seq x y z
N MET A 1 48.06 -4.81 -18.18
CA MET A 1 46.97 -3.85 -18.05
C MET A 1 45.70 -4.63 -17.74
N ALA A 2 45.39 -4.80 -16.47
CA ALA A 2 44.20 -5.50 -16.01
C ALA A 2 43.05 -4.49 -16.02
N SER A 3 42.23 -4.53 -17.05
CA SER A 3 40.95 -3.84 -17.07
C SER A 3 40.06 -4.47 -16.02
N SER A 4 39.98 -3.82 -14.86
CA SER A 4 38.97 -4.10 -13.84
C SER A 4 37.59 -3.98 -14.47
N GLN A 5 37.01 -5.09 -14.90
CA GLN A 5 35.60 -5.17 -15.20
C GLN A 5 34.88 -4.89 -13.88
N LEU A 6 34.55 -3.64 -13.66
CA LEU A 6 33.54 -3.25 -12.70
C LEU A 6 32.28 -3.97 -13.14
N ARG A 7 32.05 -5.14 -12.52
CA ARG A 7 30.88 -5.98 -12.72
C ARG A 7 29.70 -5.13 -12.29
N ASP A 8 29.07 -4.51 -13.29
CA ASP A 8 27.85 -3.75 -13.11
C ASP A 8 26.82 -4.69 -12.45
N ARG A 9 26.59 -4.51 -11.15
CA ARG A 9 25.58 -5.27 -10.41
C ARG A 9 24.22 -4.79 -10.90
N SER A 10 23.78 -5.32 -12.02
CA SER A 10 22.44 -5.06 -12.54
C SER A 10 21.41 -5.60 -11.53
N VAL A 11 20.86 -4.68 -10.77
CA VAL A 11 19.73 -4.95 -9.86
C VAL A 11 18.58 -5.49 -10.70
N SER A 12 18.00 -6.63 -10.32
CA SER A 12 16.90 -7.20 -11.10
C SER A 12 15.71 -6.22 -11.13
N PRO A 13 15.00 -6.09 -12.27
CA PRO A 13 13.89 -5.14 -12.38
C PRO A 13 12.77 -5.44 -11.38
N VAL A 14 12.60 -6.70 -10.98
CA VAL A 14 11.65 -7.10 -9.94
C VAL A 14 12.06 -6.56 -8.58
N SER A 15 13.35 -6.69 -8.21
CA SER A 15 13.84 -6.18 -6.92
C SER A 15 13.78 -4.65 -6.88
N LEU A 16 14.03 -3.97 -8.00
CA LEU A 16 13.92 -2.52 -8.10
C LEU A 16 12.48 -2.05 -7.89
N ALA A 17 11.49 -2.70 -8.51
CA ALA A 17 10.08 -2.38 -8.33
C ALA A 17 9.62 -2.57 -6.87
N LEU A 18 10.06 -3.65 -6.22
CA LEU A 18 9.75 -3.92 -4.81
C LEU A 18 10.41 -2.90 -3.87
N LEU A 19 11.66 -2.51 -4.14
CA LEU A 19 12.37 -1.49 -3.35
C LEU A 19 11.71 -0.12 -3.47
N ILE A 20 11.41 0.33 -4.70
CA ILE A 20 10.77 1.62 -4.93
C ILE A 20 9.36 1.62 -4.33
N GLY A 21 8.54 0.61 -4.63
CA GLY A 21 7.18 0.51 -4.11
C GLY A 21 7.14 0.43 -2.58
N GLY A 22 8.01 -0.39 -1.97
CA GLY A 22 8.14 -0.50 -0.52
C GLY A 22 8.61 0.82 0.12
N GLY A 23 9.60 1.47 -0.48
CA GLY A 23 10.09 2.78 -0.05
C GLY A 23 9.02 3.87 -0.09
N LEU A 24 8.21 3.92 -1.16
CA LEU A 24 7.09 4.85 -1.28
C LEU A 24 6.00 4.59 -0.22
N LEU A 25 5.69 3.32 0.09
CA LEU A 25 4.76 2.98 1.18
C LEU A 25 5.28 3.49 2.52
N LEU A 26 6.56 3.24 2.85
CA LEU A 26 7.13 3.73 4.11
C LEU A 26 7.18 5.26 4.15
N ALA A 27 7.54 5.92 3.04
CA ALA A 27 7.52 7.36 2.94
C ALA A 27 6.10 7.93 3.16
N SER A 28 5.06 7.30 2.61
CA SER A 28 3.67 7.72 2.82
C SER A 28 3.27 7.67 4.29
N VAL A 29 3.72 6.65 5.03
CA VAL A 29 3.48 6.54 6.48
C VAL A 29 4.20 7.65 7.24
N VAL A 30 5.47 7.89 6.94
CA VAL A 30 6.24 8.98 7.58
C VAL A 30 5.54 10.33 7.36
N ILE A 31 5.13 10.60 6.12
CA ILE A 31 4.39 11.83 5.78
C ILE A 31 3.04 11.89 6.53
N THR A 32 2.30 10.78 6.63
CA THR A 32 1.03 10.73 7.41
C THR A 32 1.24 11.09 8.88
N VAL A 33 2.35 10.63 9.48
CA VAL A 33 2.69 10.96 10.87
C VAL A 33 3.07 12.45 11.01
N ILE A 34 3.88 12.96 10.07
CA ILE A 34 4.29 14.37 10.05
C ILE A 34 3.11 15.31 9.79
N ALA A 35 2.15 14.91 8.94
CA ALA A 35 0.95 15.67 8.62
C ALA A 35 0.05 15.97 9.84
N ARG A 36 0.19 15.19 10.91
CA ARG A 36 -0.49 15.48 12.19
C ARG A 36 0.10 16.70 12.93
N SER A 37 1.26 17.18 12.50
CA SER A 37 1.87 18.37 13.04
C SER A 37 1.34 19.62 12.31
N PRO A 38 0.95 20.68 13.04
CA PRO A 38 0.48 21.92 12.44
C PRO A 38 1.54 22.66 11.61
N LEU A 39 2.80 22.20 11.66
CA LEU A 39 3.91 22.79 10.92
C LEU A 39 3.89 22.48 9.42
N PHE A 40 3.14 21.45 9.00
CA PHE A 40 3.14 20.97 7.60
C PHE A 40 1.71 20.79 7.07
N PRO A 41 0.93 21.85 6.83
CA PRO A 41 -0.49 21.78 6.46
C PRO A 41 -0.74 21.03 5.13
N TYR A 42 0.23 20.99 4.22
CA TYR A 42 0.10 20.30 2.93
C TYR A 42 0.52 18.83 2.96
N ALA A 43 1.06 18.33 4.07
CA ALA A 43 1.53 16.95 4.16
C ALA A 43 0.37 15.95 4.02
N GLU A 44 -0.85 16.32 4.39
CA GLU A 44 -2.04 15.47 4.22
C GLU A 44 -2.32 15.10 2.75
N MET A 45 -2.03 15.99 1.81
CA MET A 45 -2.21 15.71 0.37
C MET A 45 -1.07 14.87 -0.21
N VAL A 46 0.12 14.93 0.36
CA VAL A 46 1.29 14.21 -0.16
C VAL A 46 1.21 12.71 0.14
N SER A 47 0.70 12.33 1.31
CA SER A 47 0.62 10.93 1.72
C SER A 47 -0.21 10.05 0.75
N PRO A 48 -1.44 10.41 0.35
CA PRO A 48 -2.21 9.66 -0.64
C PRO A 48 -1.50 9.55 -2.00
N VAL A 49 -0.78 10.60 -2.41
CA VAL A 49 -0.02 10.59 -3.67
C VAL A 49 1.10 9.56 -3.61
N LEU A 50 1.89 9.53 -2.54
CA LEU A 50 2.97 8.55 -2.37
C LEU A 50 2.43 7.12 -2.28
N PHE A 51 1.32 6.92 -1.55
CA PHE A 51 0.68 5.62 -1.44
C PHE A 51 0.16 5.15 -2.81
N SER A 52 -0.52 6.01 -3.56
CA SER A 52 -1.01 5.71 -4.90
C SER A 52 0.13 5.44 -5.88
N ALA A 53 1.23 6.20 -5.80
CA ALA A 53 2.43 5.96 -6.60
C ALA A 53 3.02 4.58 -6.30
N ALA A 54 3.06 4.15 -5.03
CA ALA A 54 3.49 2.80 -4.67
C ALA A 54 2.61 1.72 -5.31
N LEU A 55 1.28 1.89 -5.27
CA LEU A 55 0.34 0.97 -5.92
C LEU A 55 0.56 0.90 -7.44
N PHE A 56 0.81 2.03 -8.10
CA PHE A 56 1.15 2.04 -9.53
C PHE A 56 2.46 1.31 -9.81
N VAL A 57 3.49 1.49 -8.97
CA VAL A 57 4.76 0.75 -9.11
C VAL A 57 4.52 -0.76 -8.96
N PHE A 58 3.69 -1.20 -8.01
CA PHE A 58 3.36 -2.62 -7.86
C PHE A 58 2.49 -3.15 -9.01
N ALA A 59 1.59 -2.34 -9.57
CA ALA A 59 0.73 -2.72 -10.69
C ALA A 59 1.52 -2.90 -11.98
N PHE A 60 2.35 -1.92 -12.35
CA PHE A 60 3.02 -1.87 -13.64
C PHE A 60 4.48 -2.32 -13.61
N GLY A 61 5.10 -2.37 -12.44
CA GLY A 61 6.53 -2.58 -12.28
C GLY A 61 7.35 -1.35 -12.68
N VAL A 62 8.67 -1.51 -12.67
CA VAL A 62 9.61 -0.49 -13.13
C VAL A 62 10.12 -0.89 -14.52
N ARG A 63 10.11 0.04 -15.48
CA ARG A 63 10.49 -0.18 -16.89
C ARG A 63 9.70 -1.29 -17.58
N GLY A 64 8.49 -1.54 -17.11
CA GLY A 64 7.64 -2.57 -17.69
C GLY A 64 7.99 -4.00 -17.26
N GLU A 65 8.85 -4.20 -16.28
CA GLU A 65 9.18 -5.49 -15.69
C GLU A 65 8.95 -5.47 -14.17
N GLY A 66 8.80 -6.64 -13.55
CA GLY A 66 8.67 -6.74 -12.09
C GLY A 66 7.30 -6.42 -11.50
N SER A 67 6.23 -6.44 -12.30
CA SER A 67 4.86 -6.30 -11.80
C SER A 67 4.50 -7.44 -10.83
N VAL A 68 4.00 -7.10 -9.64
CA VAL A 68 3.53 -8.08 -8.62
C VAL A 68 2.31 -8.87 -9.11
N THR A 69 1.56 -8.32 -10.05
CA THR A 69 0.37 -8.97 -10.65
C THR A 69 0.70 -9.84 -11.86
N ALA A 70 1.99 -10.09 -12.17
CA ALA A 70 2.45 -10.80 -13.35
C ALA A 70 1.77 -10.27 -14.64
N ARG A 71 1.44 -8.99 -14.69
CA ARG A 71 0.72 -8.28 -15.78
C ARG A 71 -0.63 -8.89 -16.16
N ARG A 72 -1.25 -9.65 -15.28
CA ARG A 72 -2.62 -10.08 -15.56
C ARG A 72 -3.56 -8.88 -15.49
N PRO A 73 -4.41 -8.70 -16.51
CA PRO A 73 -5.17 -7.44 -16.66
C PRO A 73 -6.05 -7.15 -15.44
N VAL A 74 -6.69 -8.16 -14.85
CA VAL A 74 -7.59 -7.98 -13.70
C VAL A 74 -6.87 -7.47 -12.45
N GLY A 75 -5.70 -8.01 -12.10
CA GLY A 75 -4.95 -7.56 -10.93
C GLY A 75 -4.34 -6.17 -11.13
N THR A 76 -3.79 -5.93 -12.31
CA THR A 76 -3.19 -4.64 -12.67
C THR A 76 -4.23 -3.54 -12.71
N THR A 77 -5.39 -3.77 -13.33
CA THR A 77 -6.48 -2.79 -13.39
C THR A 77 -7.07 -2.53 -12.01
N ALA A 78 -7.25 -3.56 -11.16
CA ALA A 78 -7.75 -3.37 -9.80
C ALA A 78 -6.83 -2.48 -8.96
N LEU A 79 -5.50 -2.72 -8.99
CA LEU A 79 -4.52 -1.87 -8.30
C LEU A 79 -4.47 -0.45 -8.86
N ALA A 80 -4.50 -0.30 -10.19
CA ALA A 80 -4.49 1.00 -10.83
C ALA A 80 -5.76 1.81 -10.51
N LEU A 81 -6.93 1.16 -10.55
CA LEU A 81 -8.20 1.77 -10.17
C LEU A 81 -8.23 2.14 -8.69
N LEU A 82 -7.68 1.29 -7.81
CA LEU A 82 -7.56 1.61 -6.39
C LEU A 82 -6.68 2.84 -6.16
N ALA A 83 -5.53 2.91 -6.82
CA ALA A 83 -4.63 4.05 -6.74
C ALA A 83 -5.30 5.35 -7.23
N LEU A 84 -5.99 5.27 -8.37
CA LEU A 84 -6.72 6.41 -8.94
C LEU A 84 -7.88 6.84 -8.04
N TRP A 85 -8.63 5.87 -7.48
CA TRP A 85 -9.73 6.14 -6.57
C TRP A 85 -9.28 6.85 -5.29
N LEU A 86 -8.15 6.43 -4.72
CA LEU A 86 -7.56 7.09 -3.54
C LEU A 86 -7.17 8.55 -3.81
N LEU A 87 -6.59 8.82 -5.00
CA LEU A 87 -6.29 10.20 -5.42
C LEU A 87 -7.56 11.02 -5.61
N LEU A 88 -8.55 10.46 -6.29
CA LEU A 88 -9.83 11.13 -6.51
C LEU A 88 -10.54 11.42 -5.19
N GLY A 89 -10.56 10.47 -4.26
CA GLY A 89 -11.12 10.62 -2.93
C GLY A 89 -10.44 11.76 -2.17
N SER A 90 -9.11 11.82 -2.17
CA SER A 90 -8.39 12.89 -1.46
C SER A 90 -8.72 14.29 -2.01
N VAL A 91 -8.88 14.42 -3.32
CA VAL A 91 -9.30 15.69 -3.96
C VAL A 91 -10.75 16.03 -3.61
N LEU A 92 -11.66 15.05 -3.70
CA LEU A 92 -13.07 15.27 -3.40
C LEU A 92 -13.30 15.68 -1.94
N TYR A 93 -12.61 15.04 -0.99
CA TYR A 93 -12.67 15.43 0.42
C TYR A 93 -12.16 16.86 0.64
N GLY A 94 -11.11 17.27 -0.07
CA GLY A 94 -10.58 18.64 -0.02
C GLY A 94 -11.59 19.65 -0.55
N VAL A 95 -12.23 19.37 -1.68
CA VAL A 95 -13.20 20.30 -2.31
C VAL A 95 -14.52 20.37 -1.55
N ILE A 96 -15.04 19.24 -1.08
CA ILE A 96 -16.35 19.19 -0.37
C ILE A 96 -16.19 19.67 1.08
N GLY A 97 -15.00 19.48 1.66
CA GLY A 97 -14.72 19.81 3.06
C GLY A 97 -14.86 21.30 3.42
N ASP A 98 -14.71 22.17 2.44
CA ASP A 98 -14.80 23.63 2.65
C ASP A 98 -16.24 24.14 2.84
N ASP A 99 -17.28 23.35 2.48
CA ASP A 99 -18.70 23.76 2.51
C ASP A 99 -19.52 22.98 3.58
N PHE A 100 -19.05 23.03 4.82
CA PHE A 100 -19.46 22.15 5.93
C PHE A 100 -20.93 22.20 6.36
N SER A 101 -21.70 23.25 6.09
CA SER A 101 -23.01 23.43 6.70
C SER A 101 -24.14 22.58 6.07
N ASN A 102 -24.08 22.33 4.76
CA ASN A 102 -25.11 21.58 4.02
C ASN A 102 -24.68 20.21 3.51
N ALA A 103 -23.38 19.89 3.59
CA ALA A 103 -22.79 18.72 2.97
C ALA A 103 -22.67 17.48 3.88
N ARG A 104 -23.05 17.55 5.16
CA ARG A 104 -22.81 16.46 6.14
C ARG A 104 -23.40 15.12 5.70
N THR A 105 -24.62 15.11 5.17
CA THR A 105 -25.26 13.88 4.70
C THR A 105 -24.57 13.34 3.45
N LEU A 106 -24.19 14.23 2.52
CA LEU A 106 -23.47 13.86 1.31
C LEU A 106 -22.07 13.29 1.64
N LEU A 107 -21.33 13.93 2.53
CA LEU A 107 -20.03 13.46 3.00
C LEU A 107 -20.11 12.07 3.67
N THR A 108 -21.14 11.87 4.51
CA THR A 108 -21.33 10.56 5.14
C THR A 108 -21.66 9.49 4.12
N SER A 109 -22.56 9.74 3.18
CA SER A 109 -22.92 8.80 2.11
C SER A 109 -21.72 8.51 1.20
N PHE A 110 -20.94 9.54 0.87
CA PHE A 110 -19.72 9.40 0.09
C PHE A 110 -18.67 8.56 0.84
N ALA A 111 -18.48 8.76 2.15
CA ALA A 111 -17.53 8.00 2.95
C ALA A 111 -17.86 6.49 2.98
N TYR A 112 -19.14 6.12 3.02
CA TYR A 112 -19.56 4.71 2.91
C TYR A 112 -19.27 4.14 1.53
N ALA A 113 -19.63 4.87 0.47
CA ALA A 113 -19.36 4.45 -0.90
C ALA A 113 -17.86 4.32 -1.17
N ASP A 114 -17.07 5.28 -0.70
CA ASP A 114 -15.62 5.30 -0.78
C ASP A 114 -15.00 4.07 -0.11
N SER A 115 -15.39 3.78 1.13
CA SER A 115 -14.91 2.61 1.87
C SER A 115 -15.27 1.30 1.17
N PHE A 116 -16.48 1.20 0.60
CA PHE A 116 -16.92 0.01 -0.12
C PHE A 116 -16.12 -0.21 -1.41
N VAL A 117 -15.91 0.84 -2.20
CA VAL A 117 -15.13 0.78 -3.45
C VAL A 117 -13.68 0.41 -3.17
N GLN A 118 -13.05 1.06 -2.18
CA GLN A 118 -11.68 0.74 -1.78
C GLN A 118 -11.55 -0.71 -1.34
N PHE A 119 -12.48 -1.21 -0.51
CA PHE A 119 -12.48 -2.61 -0.07
C PHE A 119 -12.65 -3.57 -1.23
N ALA A 120 -13.61 -3.34 -2.14
CA ALA A 120 -13.85 -4.20 -3.28
C ALA A 120 -12.63 -4.28 -4.21
N LEU A 121 -12.01 -3.14 -4.53
CA LEU A 121 -10.81 -3.09 -5.36
C LEU A 121 -9.60 -3.75 -4.68
N ALA A 122 -9.41 -3.49 -3.39
CA ALA A 122 -8.34 -4.13 -2.62
C ALA A 122 -8.53 -5.65 -2.54
N LEU A 123 -9.75 -6.12 -2.32
CA LEU A 123 -10.08 -7.54 -2.28
C LEU A 123 -9.78 -8.22 -3.62
N VAL A 124 -10.20 -7.63 -4.75
CA VAL A 124 -9.89 -8.15 -6.09
C VAL A 124 -8.39 -8.21 -6.32
N ALA A 125 -7.65 -7.15 -5.99
CA ALA A 125 -6.20 -7.10 -6.14
C ALA A 125 -5.51 -8.19 -5.32
N VAL A 126 -5.87 -8.33 -4.04
CA VAL A 126 -5.28 -9.32 -3.12
C VAL A 126 -5.61 -10.74 -3.56
N MET A 127 -6.86 -11.02 -3.96
CA MET A 127 -7.23 -12.34 -4.50
C MET A 127 -6.40 -12.72 -5.72
N GLN A 128 -6.10 -11.76 -6.60
CA GLN A 128 -5.24 -12.01 -7.75
C GLN A 128 -3.80 -12.29 -7.33
N ILE A 129 -3.25 -11.55 -6.37
CA ILE A 129 -1.89 -11.77 -5.85
C ILE A 129 -1.77 -13.18 -5.25
N VAL A 130 -2.75 -13.59 -4.43
CA VAL A 130 -2.78 -14.93 -3.81
C VAL A 130 -2.88 -16.04 -4.86
N ARG A 131 -3.77 -15.89 -5.86
CA ARG A 131 -3.97 -16.88 -6.94
C ARG A 131 -2.75 -17.05 -7.84
N LEU A 132 -1.98 -15.96 -8.03
CA LEU A 132 -0.81 -15.98 -8.91
C LEU A 132 0.41 -16.64 -8.26
N GLY A 133 0.46 -16.73 -6.93
CA GLY A 133 1.63 -17.24 -6.23
C GLY A 133 2.92 -16.44 -6.51
N ALA A 134 2.77 -15.18 -6.98
CA ALA A 134 3.91 -14.33 -7.30
C ALA A 134 4.81 -14.05 -6.10
N VAL A 135 4.24 -14.18 -4.90
CA VAL A 135 4.94 -14.03 -3.62
C VAL A 135 5.02 -15.42 -2.96
N PRO A 136 6.19 -15.87 -2.50
CA PRO A 136 6.33 -17.18 -1.87
C PRO A 136 5.53 -17.27 -0.58
N ALA A 137 4.96 -18.46 -0.31
CA ALA A 137 4.30 -18.75 0.96
C ALA A 137 5.34 -18.64 2.13
N PRO A 138 4.95 -18.13 3.30
CA PRO A 138 3.60 -17.71 3.73
C PRO A 138 3.26 -16.24 3.44
N TRP A 139 4.14 -15.47 2.82
CA TRP A 139 4.03 -14.01 2.65
C TRP A 139 2.90 -13.56 1.69
N ASN A 140 2.40 -14.47 0.84
CA ASN A 140 1.30 -14.19 -0.10
C ASN A 140 -0.03 -13.88 0.61
N TRP A 141 -0.22 -14.32 1.86
CA TRP A 141 -1.43 -14.07 2.65
C TRP A 141 -1.40 -12.76 3.45
N VAL A 142 -0.24 -12.14 3.58
CA VAL A 142 -0.09 -10.91 4.38
C VAL A 142 -0.98 -9.76 3.87
N PRO A 143 -1.04 -9.46 2.56
CA PRO A 143 -1.96 -8.42 2.07
C PRO A 143 -3.42 -8.75 2.38
N ALA A 144 -3.82 -10.02 2.30
CA ALA A 144 -5.17 -10.47 2.64
C ALA A 144 -5.46 -10.26 4.14
N GLY A 145 -4.52 -10.60 5.00
CA GLY A 145 -4.62 -10.38 6.45
C GLY A 145 -4.78 -8.91 6.81
N ILE A 146 -4.05 -8.02 6.14
CA ILE A 146 -4.15 -6.57 6.37
C ILE A 146 -5.52 -6.05 5.94
N VAL A 147 -5.98 -6.41 4.73
CA VAL A 147 -7.32 -6.01 4.24
C VAL A 147 -8.40 -6.53 5.19
N ALA A 148 -8.30 -7.77 5.65
CA ALA A 148 -9.23 -8.34 6.62
C ALA A 148 -9.21 -7.58 7.95
N ALA A 149 -8.04 -7.28 8.50
CA ALA A 149 -7.90 -6.53 9.76
C ALA A 149 -8.53 -5.13 9.67
N VAL A 150 -8.22 -4.37 8.60
CA VAL A 150 -8.80 -3.04 8.38
C VAL A 150 -10.31 -3.12 8.23
N THR A 151 -10.81 -4.11 7.48
CA THR A 151 -12.27 -4.28 7.27
C THR A 151 -13.00 -4.64 8.55
N VAL A 152 -12.46 -5.58 9.33
CA VAL A 152 -13.05 -5.99 10.62
C VAL A 152 -13.07 -4.81 11.59
N THR A 153 -11.98 -4.06 11.70
CA THR A 153 -11.92 -2.90 12.60
C THR A 153 -12.91 -1.82 12.16
N TRP A 154 -13.01 -1.57 10.85
CA TRP A 154 -13.98 -0.62 10.32
C TRP A 154 -15.44 -1.05 10.60
N LEU A 155 -15.77 -2.33 10.39
CA LEU A 155 -17.10 -2.88 10.71
C LEU A 155 -17.41 -2.78 12.22
N LEU A 156 -16.45 -3.08 13.08
CA LEU A 156 -16.63 -2.93 14.53
C LEU A 156 -16.88 -1.47 14.91
N LEU A 157 -16.19 -0.52 14.28
CA LEU A 157 -16.47 0.90 14.49
C LEU A 157 -17.90 1.27 14.08
N GLN A 158 -18.42 0.73 12.97
CA GLN A 158 -19.79 1.01 12.52
C GLN A 158 -20.83 0.42 13.47
N VAL A 159 -20.62 -0.81 13.94
CA VAL A 159 -21.58 -1.51 14.79
C VAL A 159 -21.54 -0.98 16.24
N LEU A 160 -20.35 -0.84 16.80
CA LEU A 160 -20.18 -0.49 18.22
C LEU A 160 -20.02 1.02 18.45
N GLY A 161 -19.44 1.74 17.48
CA GLY A 161 -19.19 3.18 17.57
C GLY A 161 -20.38 4.03 17.15
N GLY A 162 -21.16 3.60 16.16
CA GLY A 162 -22.23 4.39 15.55
C GLY A 162 -23.44 4.65 16.45
N GLY A 163 -23.74 3.74 17.38
CA GLY A 163 -24.90 3.88 18.26
C GLY A 163 -24.66 4.70 19.54
N SER A 164 -23.43 4.73 20.03
CA SER A 164 -23.12 5.34 21.35
C SER A 164 -22.49 6.73 21.25
N ALA A 165 -21.76 7.01 20.18
CA ALA A 165 -21.06 8.27 19.99
C ALA A 165 -21.99 9.48 19.76
N THR A 166 -23.20 9.24 19.28
CA THR A 166 -24.18 10.30 18.97
C THR A 166 -24.90 10.87 20.19
N ILE A 167 -25.00 10.09 21.27
CA ILE A 167 -25.78 10.45 22.46
C ILE A 167 -24.89 10.89 23.64
N TYR A 168 -23.73 10.27 23.83
CA TYR A 168 -22.88 10.49 25.02
C TYR A 168 -21.44 10.95 24.71
N GLY A 169 -21.12 11.22 23.44
CA GLY A 169 -19.75 11.48 23.00
C GLY A 169 -18.92 10.19 22.87
N PRO A 170 -17.66 10.29 22.41
CA PRO A 170 -16.80 9.12 22.21
C PRO A 170 -16.46 8.48 23.57
N ASN A 171 -16.92 7.26 23.77
CA ASN A 171 -16.61 6.44 24.94
C ASN A 171 -15.26 5.71 24.77
N LEU A 172 -14.78 5.06 25.83
CA LEU A 172 -13.50 4.33 25.82
C LEU A 172 -13.44 3.29 24.69
N VAL A 173 -14.53 2.61 24.39
CA VAL A 173 -14.62 1.60 23.32
C VAL A 173 -14.38 2.25 21.95
N THR A 174 -15.01 3.40 21.70
CA THR A 174 -14.81 4.15 20.44
C THR A 174 -13.37 4.60 20.28
N TRP A 175 -12.72 5.12 21.35
CA TRP A 175 -11.31 5.49 21.32
C TRP A 175 -10.39 4.30 21.06
N LEU A 176 -10.65 3.16 21.69
CA LEU A 176 -9.88 1.92 21.45
C LEU A 176 -10.03 1.44 20.01
N LEU A 177 -11.26 1.42 19.49
CA LEU A 177 -11.51 1.00 18.10
C LEU A 177 -10.88 1.95 17.07
N MET A 178 -10.92 3.27 17.30
CA MET A 178 -10.21 4.25 16.47
C MET A 178 -8.70 4.03 16.50
N GLY A 179 -8.14 3.73 17.67
CA GLY A 179 -6.73 3.38 17.83
C GLY A 179 -6.37 2.11 17.08
N MET A 180 -7.20 1.08 17.14
CA MET A 180 -7.01 -0.17 16.40
C MET A 180 -7.11 0.02 14.88
N ASP A 181 -8.05 0.83 14.40
CA ASP A 181 -8.16 1.15 12.96
C ASP A 181 -6.92 1.89 12.48
N GLY A 182 -6.47 2.90 13.22
CA GLY A 182 -5.22 3.61 12.94
C GLY A 182 -4.01 2.67 12.92
N LEU A 183 -3.91 1.75 13.89
CA LEU A 183 -2.84 0.77 13.97
C LEU A 183 -2.90 -0.21 12.79
N ALA A 184 -4.09 -0.70 12.42
CA ALA A 184 -4.26 -1.61 11.29
C ALA A 184 -3.86 -0.97 9.97
N ARG A 185 -4.24 0.29 9.73
CA ARG A 185 -3.90 1.04 8.50
C ARG A 185 -2.41 1.37 8.44
N ILE A 186 -1.89 2.04 9.46
CA ILE A 186 -0.48 2.45 9.52
C ILE A 186 0.43 1.21 9.62
N GLY A 187 0.16 0.33 10.57
CA GLY A 187 0.94 -0.90 10.78
C GLY A 187 0.88 -1.83 9.59
N GLY A 188 -0.27 -1.97 8.94
CA GLY A 188 -0.44 -2.73 7.71
C GLY A 188 0.40 -2.17 6.56
N THR A 189 0.40 -0.86 6.37
CA THR A 189 1.21 -0.19 5.34
C THR A 189 2.71 -0.34 5.61
N VAL A 190 3.15 -0.17 6.87
CA VAL A 190 4.54 -0.41 7.27
C VAL A 190 4.94 -1.85 7.00
N LEU A 191 4.11 -2.81 7.40
CA LEU A 191 4.38 -4.23 7.20
C LEU A 191 4.52 -4.58 5.72
N LEU A 192 3.63 -4.08 4.86
CA LEU A 192 3.73 -4.25 3.40
C LEU A 192 5.01 -3.65 2.83
N GLY A 193 5.37 -2.44 3.25
CA GLY A 193 6.59 -1.77 2.82
C GLY A 193 7.86 -2.55 3.21
N VAL A 194 7.92 -3.00 4.47
CA VAL A 194 9.05 -3.81 4.96
C VAL A 194 9.14 -5.14 4.23
N ILE A 195 8.01 -5.85 4.05
CA ILE A 195 7.99 -7.12 3.31
C ILE A 195 8.46 -6.92 1.87
N ALA A 196 8.00 -5.88 1.20
CA ALA A 196 8.44 -5.59 -0.17
C ALA A 196 9.97 -5.41 -0.25
N ILE A 197 10.56 -4.67 0.69
CA ILE A 197 12.03 -4.47 0.75
C ILE A 197 12.76 -5.78 1.06
N VAL A 198 12.28 -6.58 2.02
CA VAL A 198 12.89 -7.87 2.35
C VAL A 198 12.81 -8.86 1.18
N LEU A 199 11.69 -8.88 0.45
CA LEU A 199 11.55 -9.70 -0.75
C LEU A 199 12.49 -9.23 -1.87
N ALA A 200 12.67 -7.92 -2.04
CA ALA A 200 13.62 -7.38 -3.00
C ALA A 200 15.06 -7.86 -2.73
N ASP A 201 15.50 -7.81 -1.46
CA ASP A 201 16.82 -8.31 -1.06
C ASP A 201 16.98 -9.81 -1.33
N ARG A 202 15.97 -10.61 -1.01
CA ARG A 202 15.99 -12.06 -1.28
C ARG A 202 16.09 -12.39 -2.77
N VAL A 203 15.31 -11.68 -3.61
CA VAL A 203 15.36 -11.86 -5.07
C VAL A 203 16.76 -11.51 -5.59
N ASN A 204 17.32 -10.40 -5.13
CA ASN A 204 18.66 -9.97 -5.56
C ASN A 204 19.75 -10.98 -5.18
N ARG A 205 19.70 -11.56 -3.97
CA ARG A 205 20.65 -12.57 -3.51
C ARG A 205 20.58 -13.86 -4.35
N ARG A 206 19.40 -14.30 -4.76
CA ARG A 206 19.24 -15.51 -5.61
C ARG A 206 19.88 -15.30 -6.99
N VAL A 207 19.62 -14.15 -7.63
CA VAL A 207 20.23 -13.81 -8.93
C VAL A 207 21.75 -13.80 -8.84
N THR A 208 22.32 -13.36 -7.72
CA THR A 208 23.79 -13.35 -7.53
C THR A 208 24.37 -14.75 -7.30
N ALA A 209 23.61 -15.65 -6.68
CA ALA A 209 24.07 -17.02 -6.38
C ALA A 209 24.04 -17.95 -7.62
N ASP A 210 23.13 -17.71 -8.56
CA ASP A 210 22.94 -18.53 -9.77
C ASP A 210 23.93 -18.18 -10.90
N VAL A 211 24.85 -17.24 -10.72
CA VAL A 211 25.89 -16.94 -11.71
C VAL A 211 26.97 -18.02 -11.61
N PRO A 212 27.07 -18.96 -12.59
CA PRO A 212 28.09 -20.00 -12.56
C PRO A 212 29.48 -19.34 -12.58
N LEU A 213 30.31 -19.76 -11.63
CA LEU A 213 31.72 -19.41 -11.67
C LEU A 213 32.27 -20.02 -12.97
N VAL A 214 32.51 -19.21 -13.98
CA VAL A 214 33.25 -19.66 -15.18
C VAL A 214 34.58 -20.09 -14.68
N PRO A 215 34.96 -21.40 -14.81
CA PRO A 215 36.29 -21.84 -14.43
C PRO A 215 37.31 -21.04 -15.25
N GLU A 216 38.22 -20.35 -14.57
CA GLU A 216 39.37 -19.76 -15.23
C GLU A 216 40.10 -20.90 -15.96
N THR A 217 39.91 -20.92 -17.29
CA THR A 217 40.67 -21.82 -18.15
C THR A 217 42.12 -21.41 -17.99
N GLN A 218 42.87 -22.21 -17.25
CA GLN A 218 44.34 -22.10 -17.15
C GLN A 218 44.89 -22.16 -18.58
N ILE A 219 45.45 -21.04 -19.02
CA ILE A 219 46.32 -20.96 -20.20
C ILE A 219 47.76 -21.14 -19.75
#